data_3dd2c2d0c97a50d8ac228c60771edfd2
#
_entry.id   3dd2c2d0c97a50d8ac228c60771edfd2
#
_cell.length_a   1.000
_cell.length_b   1.000
_cell.length_c   1.000
_cell.angle_alpha   90.00
_cell.angle_beta   90.00
_cell.angle_gamma   90.00
#
_symmetry.space_group_name_H-M   'P 1'
#
loop_
_entity.id
_entity.type
_entity.pdbx_description
1 polymer ?
#
loop_
_entity_poly.entity_id
_entity_poly.type
_entity_poly.pdbx_seq_one_letter_code
_entity_poly.pdbx_strand_id
1 'polypeptide(L)'
;METTKNKMPENVKIFFNDLSKYLDTKLLFYGSIQRHDYFPGSSDIDVDIFTDNIGSTMSRMQHFLHVKKSSFKKIIWRLSHNGEMVYGRKIMYKNDDLKLSAEFSIYDNKNKKGVLEQHLKKTVIPFYATILLFIVKKLYYDLHILPLSSYRYLKMKILSTCIGLPDEQFLVLNVSK
;
A
#
# COMPACT_ATOMS: atom_id res chain seq x y z
N MET A 1 -4.79 -11.41 -5.42
CA MET A 1 -4.50 -10.09 -6.01
C MET A 1 -3.05 -10.02 -6.55
N GLU A 2 -2.57 -11.09 -7.15
CA GLU A 2 -1.24 -11.15 -7.79
C GLU A 2 -1.19 -10.33 -9.10
N THR A 3 -2.35 -10.07 -9.68
CA THR A 3 -2.51 -9.24 -10.88
C THR A 3 -3.18 -7.92 -10.53
N THR A 4 -2.98 -6.90 -11.34
CA THR A 4 -3.58 -5.57 -11.18
C THR A 4 -4.65 -5.32 -12.23
N LYS A 5 -5.74 -4.61 -11.86
CA LYS A 5 -6.78 -4.19 -12.81
C LYS A 5 -6.28 -3.08 -13.74
N ASN A 6 -5.47 -2.16 -13.20
CA ASN A 6 -4.85 -1.12 -14.00
C ASN A 6 -3.50 -1.57 -14.53
N LYS A 7 -3.18 -1.14 -15.74
CA LYS A 7 -1.89 -1.40 -16.36
C LYS A 7 -0.80 -0.59 -15.66
N MET A 8 0.31 -1.22 -15.38
CA MET A 8 1.55 -0.56 -14.97
C MET A 8 2.41 -0.25 -16.20
N PRO A 9 3.24 0.80 -16.18
CA PRO A 9 4.33 0.96 -17.14
C PRO A 9 5.20 -0.30 -17.17
N GLU A 10 5.73 -0.67 -18.34
CA GLU A 10 6.45 -1.95 -18.49
C GLU A 10 7.71 -2.02 -17.62
N ASN A 11 8.46 -0.92 -17.47
CA ASN A 11 9.60 -0.83 -16.57
C ASN A 11 9.22 -1.07 -15.10
N VAL A 12 8.07 -0.59 -14.66
CA VAL A 12 7.54 -0.82 -13.29
C VAL A 12 7.12 -2.28 -13.12
N LYS A 13 6.52 -2.87 -14.13
CA LYS A 13 6.14 -4.30 -14.13
C LYS A 13 7.37 -5.21 -14.05
N ILE A 14 8.43 -4.90 -14.82
CA ILE A 14 9.71 -5.60 -14.76
C ILE A 14 10.29 -5.52 -13.34
N PHE A 15 10.33 -4.31 -12.75
CA PHE A 15 10.80 -4.11 -11.38
C PHE A 15 10.08 -5.02 -10.36
N PHE A 16 8.74 -5.09 -10.40
CA PHE A 16 7.99 -5.95 -9.48
C PHE A 16 8.21 -7.44 -9.76
N ASN A 17 8.35 -7.84 -11.00
CA ASN A 17 8.67 -9.22 -11.37
C ASN A 17 10.05 -9.64 -10.83
N ASP A 18 11.05 -8.77 -10.97
CA ASP A 18 12.40 -9.03 -10.49
C ASP A 18 12.43 -9.06 -8.95
N LEU A 19 11.72 -8.14 -8.29
CA LEU A 19 11.57 -8.16 -6.84
C LEU A 19 10.91 -9.46 -6.35
N SER A 20 9.83 -9.89 -7.01
CA SER A 20 9.12 -11.14 -6.68
C SER A 20 10.04 -12.36 -6.81
N LYS A 21 10.78 -12.46 -7.92
CA LYS A 21 11.78 -13.52 -8.15
C LYS A 21 12.90 -13.48 -7.12
N TYR A 22 13.44 -12.28 -6.85
CA TYR A 22 14.53 -12.11 -5.88
C TYR A 22 14.12 -12.50 -4.47
N LEU A 23 12.91 -12.18 -4.05
CA LEU A 23 12.35 -12.55 -2.75
C LEU A 23 11.89 -14.01 -2.68
N ASP A 24 11.69 -14.65 -3.83
CA ASP A 24 11.02 -15.95 -3.97
C ASP A 24 9.66 -15.95 -3.28
N THR A 25 8.88 -14.90 -3.56
CA THR A 25 7.59 -14.66 -2.88
C THR A 25 6.63 -13.89 -3.78
N LYS A 26 5.34 -14.20 -3.64
CA LYS A 26 4.29 -13.50 -4.37
C LYS A 26 4.06 -12.10 -3.82
N LEU A 27 4.00 -11.12 -4.71
CA LEU A 27 3.59 -9.76 -4.38
C LEU A 27 2.08 -9.64 -4.57
N LEU A 28 1.39 -9.12 -3.57
CA LEU A 28 -0.07 -8.97 -3.59
C LEU A 28 -0.44 -7.49 -3.64
N PHE A 29 -1.00 -7.07 -4.77
CA PHE A 29 -1.37 -5.68 -5.03
C PHE A 29 -2.77 -5.36 -4.51
N TYR A 30 -2.95 -4.22 -3.84
CA TYR A 30 -4.24 -3.76 -3.35
C TYR A 30 -4.41 -2.24 -3.53
N GLY A 31 -5.46 -1.66 -2.98
CA GLY A 31 -5.68 -0.23 -3.02
C GLY A 31 -6.03 0.32 -4.40
N SER A 32 -5.51 1.50 -4.73
CA SER A 32 -5.93 2.25 -5.92
C SER A 32 -5.58 1.57 -7.23
N ILE A 33 -4.47 0.81 -7.30
CA ILE A 33 -4.07 0.06 -8.50
C ILE A 33 -5.13 -0.97 -8.95
N GLN A 34 -6.02 -1.36 -8.04
CA GLN A 34 -7.14 -2.27 -8.28
C GLN A 34 -8.46 -1.53 -8.57
N ARG A 35 -8.47 -0.21 -8.63
CA ARG A 35 -9.67 0.62 -8.79
C ARG A 35 -9.53 1.61 -9.94
N HIS A 36 -10.66 2.20 -10.37
CA HIS A 36 -10.68 3.20 -11.44
C HIS A 36 -10.12 4.58 -11.04
N ASP A 37 -9.84 4.81 -9.75
CA ASP A 37 -9.21 6.03 -9.25
C ASP A 37 -7.68 5.96 -9.20
N TYR A 38 -7.06 5.05 -9.95
CA TYR A 38 -5.61 4.97 -10.08
C TYR A 38 -5.07 5.98 -11.10
N PHE A 39 -4.05 6.72 -10.71
CA PHE A 39 -3.32 7.67 -11.56
C PHE A 39 -1.90 7.15 -11.77
N PRO A 40 -1.57 6.64 -12.98
CA PRO A 40 -0.23 6.13 -13.27
C PRO A 40 0.85 7.18 -13.03
N GLY A 41 1.94 6.79 -12.36
CA GLY A 41 3.07 7.67 -12.03
C GLY A 41 2.82 8.67 -10.89
N SER A 42 1.58 8.81 -10.40
CA SER A 42 1.22 9.74 -9.31
C SER A 42 0.63 9.04 -8.08
N SER A 43 -0.15 7.97 -8.29
CA SER A 43 -0.67 7.17 -7.18
C SER A 43 0.36 6.18 -6.70
N ASP A 44 0.46 6.01 -5.38
CA ASP A 44 1.26 4.94 -4.78
C ASP A 44 0.70 3.56 -5.17
N ILE A 45 1.59 2.59 -5.31
CA ILE A 45 1.25 1.18 -5.53
C ILE A 45 1.40 0.47 -4.19
N ASP A 46 0.28 0.01 -3.64
CA ASP A 46 0.23 -0.70 -2.36
C ASP A 46 0.49 -2.20 -2.58
N VAL A 47 1.48 -2.76 -1.87
CA VAL A 47 1.94 -4.15 -2.03
C VAL A 47 2.08 -4.84 -0.69
N ASP A 48 1.40 -5.98 -0.52
CA ASP A 48 1.58 -6.87 0.62
C ASP A 48 2.52 -8.02 0.27
N ILE A 49 3.38 -8.34 1.22
CA ILE A 49 4.32 -9.46 1.18
C ILE A 49 4.09 -10.32 2.42
N PHE A 50 3.75 -11.58 2.23
CA PHE A 50 3.57 -12.54 3.31
C PHE A 50 4.74 -13.52 3.34
N THR A 51 5.28 -13.76 4.54
CA THR A 51 6.51 -14.55 4.72
C THR A 51 6.52 -15.22 6.09
N ASP A 52 7.21 -16.33 6.23
CA ASP A 52 7.44 -16.97 7.52
C ASP A 52 8.62 -16.35 8.28
N ASN A 53 9.43 -15.51 7.59
CA ASN A 53 10.58 -14.83 8.20
C ASN A 53 10.67 -13.37 7.74
N ILE A 54 9.99 -12.50 8.48
CA ILE A 54 9.97 -11.04 8.22
C ILE A 54 11.39 -10.45 8.22
N GLY A 55 12.26 -10.92 9.12
CA GLY A 55 13.64 -10.41 9.23
C GLY A 55 14.46 -10.69 7.97
N SER A 56 14.41 -11.92 7.47
CA SER A 56 15.09 -12.33 6.24
C SER A 56 14.55 -11.57 5.03
N THR A 57 13.22 -11.53 4.87
CA THR A 57 12.58 -10.80 3.77
C THR A 57 12.94 -9.31 3.79
N MET A 58 12.94 -8.70 4.97
CA MET A 58 13.35 -7.31 5.13
C MET A 58 14.82 -7.08 4.72
N SER A 59 15.74 -7.99 5.08
CA SER A 59 17.16 -7.88 4.69
C SER A 59 17.35 -8.04 3.18
N ARG A 60 16.62 -8.97 2.55
CA ARG A 60 16.62 -9.12 1.09
C ARG A 60 16.06 -7.89 0.39
N MET A 61 14.96 -7.33 0.89
CA MET A 61 14.40 -6.08 0.36
C MET A 61 15.36 -4.89 0.52
N GLN A 62 16.05 -4.78 1.65
CA GLN A 62 17.09 -3.76 1.84
C GLN A 62 18.13 -3.80 0.72
N HIS A 63 18.62 -5.01 0.43
CA HIS A 63 19.64 -5.22 -0.60
C HIS A 63 19.09 -4.88 -1.99
N PHE A 64 17.89 -5.38 -2.33
CA PHE A 64 17.29 -5.15 -3.65
C PHE A 64 16.93 -3.69 -3.90
N LEU A 65 16.36 -3.01 -2.90
CA LEU A 65 15.92 -1.62 -2.99
C LEU A 65 17.02 -0.59 -2.70
N HIS A 66 18.22 -1.05 -2.29
CA HIS A 66 19.33 -0.20 -1.85
C HIS A 66 18.92 0.81 -0.75
N VAL A 67 18.17 0.35 0.24
CA VAL A 67 17.66 1.19 1.34
C VAL A 67 18.25 0.79 2.69
N LYS A 68 18.22 1.71 3.67
CA LYS A 68 18.68 1.43 5.03
C LYS A 68 17.62 0.64 5.81
N LYS A 69 18.06 -0.17 6.78
CA LYS A 69 17.17 -0.92 7.69
C LYS A 69 16.19 0.00 8.44
N SER A 70 16.63 1.20 8.79
CA SER A 70 15.82 2.23 9.46
C SER A 70 14.66 2.76 8.63
N SER A 71 14.66 2.53 7.30
CA SER A 71 13.54 2.90 6.43
C SER A 71 12.31 2.02 6.64
N PHE A 72 12.48 0.84 7.24
CA PHE A 72 11.38 -0.06 7.57
C PHE A 72 10.80 0.30 8.95
N LYS A 73 9.60 0.84 8.94
CA LYS A 73 8.85 1.18 10.15
C LYS A 73 8.12 -0.06 10.68
N LYS A 74 8.04 -0.19 12.01
CA LYS A 74 7.12 -1.16 12.63
C LYS A 74 5.70 -0.64 12.50
N ILE A 75 4.79 -1.51 12.11
CA ILE A 75 3.35 -1.23 12.09
C ILE A 75 2.62 -2.23 12.97
N ILE A 76 1.65 -1.72 13.70
CA ILE A 76 0.73 -2.53 14.50
C ILE A 76 -0.66 -2.00 14.21
N TRP A 77 -1.59 -2.90 13.90
CA TRP A 77 -2.98 -2.53 13.68
C TRP A 77 -3.93 -3.68 14.05
N ARG A 78 -5.19 -3.35 14.23
CA ARG A 78 -6.22 -4.30 14.64
C ARG A 78 -7.09 -4.70 13.47
N LEU A 79 -7.30 -5.99 13.28
CA LEU A 79 -8.26 -6.51 12.30
C LEU A 79 -9.69 -6.16 12.74
N SER A 80 -10.49 -5.58 11.84
CA SER A 80 -11.83 -5.11 12.17
C SER A 80 -12.85 -6.24 12.40
N HIS A 81 -12.57 -7.45 11.88
CA HIS A 81 -13.52 -8.57 11.97
C HIS A 81 -13.42 -9.38 13.26
N ASN A 82 -12.24 -9.49 13.88
CA ASN A 82 -11.99 -10.31 15.07
C ASN A 82 -11.22 -9.58 16.18
N GLY A 83 -10.80 -8.33 15.94
CA GLY A 83 -10.02 -7.54 16.91
C GLY A 83 -8.58 -8.00 17.11
N GLU A 84 -8.11 -8.97 16.34
CA GLU A 84 -6.74 -9.50 16.43
C GLU A 84 -5.70 -8.44 16.03
N MET A 85 -4.58 -8.40 16.76
CA MET A 85 -3.49 -7.48 16.50
C MET A 85 -2.53 -8.08 15.47
N VAL A 86 -2.31 -7.34 14.39
CA VAL A 86 -1.36 -7.69 13.33
C VAL A 86 -0.12 -6.83 13.45
N TYR A 87 1.01 -7.49 13.41
CA TYR A 87 2.35 -6.87 13.42
C TYR A 87 2.98 -7.00 12.05
N GLY A 88 3.62 -5.93 11.59
CA GLY A 88 4.30 -5.95 10.29
C GLY A 88 5.44 -4.95 10.20
N ARG A 89 6.01 -4.89 9.01
CA ARG A 89 7.00 -3.89 8.62
C ARG A 89 6.51 -3.17 7.36
N LYS A 90 6.73 -1.89 7.30
CA LYS A 90 6.29 -1.03 6.20
C LYS A 90 7.42 -0.16 5.71
N ILE A 91 7.54 -0.03 4.40
CA ILE A 91 8.45 0.92 3.77
C ILE A 91 7.74 1.65 2.62
N MET A 92 7.93 2.97 2.56
CA MET A 92 7.63 3.77 1.38
C MET A 92 8.89 3.82 0.52
N TYR A 93 8.79 3.37 -0.71
CA TYR A 93 9.86 3.37 -1.69
C TYR A 93 9.50 4.29 -2.85
N LYS A 94 10.45 5.14 -3.24
CA LYS A 94 10.33 5.99 -4.42
C LYS A 94 11.53 5.76 -5.32
N ASN A 95 11.24 5.70 -6.61
CA ASN A 95 12.27 5.65 -7.65
C ASN A 95 11.85 6.61 -8.76
N ASP A 96 12.59 7.69 -8.89
CA ASP A 96 12.26 8.78 -9.82
C ASP A 96 12.50 8.37 -11.27
N ASP A 97 13.50 7.53 -11.54
CA ASP A 97 13.81 7.02 -12.89
C ASP A 97 12.67 6.14 -13.43
N LEU A 98 12.06 5.35 -12.55
CA LEU A 98 10.89 4.52 -12.88
C LEU A 98 9.58 5.27 -12.75
N LYS A 99 9.57 6.50 -12.23
CA LYS A 99 8.36 7.23 -11.78
C LYS A 99 7.48 6.35 -10.89
N LEU A 100 8.12 5.61 -10.00
CA LEU A 100 7.49 4.64 -9.10
C LEU A 100 7.42 5.19 -7.69
N SER A 101 6.22 5.20 -7.11
CA SER A 101 6.00 5.29 -5.67
C SER A 101 5.27 4.02 -5.23
N ALA A 102 5.87 3.28 -4.31
CA ALA A 102 5.32 2.02 -3.82
C ALA A 102 5.37 1.95 -2.29
N GLU A 103 4.31 1.44 -1.69
CA GLU A 103 4.22 1.13 -0.29
C GLU A 103 4.26 -0.39 -0.10
N PHE A 104 5.34 -0.90 0.48
CA PHE A 104 5.46 -2.32 0.78
C PHE A 104 5.15 -2.56 2.25
N SER A 105 4.26 -3.53 2.50
CA SER A 105 3.93 -4.02 3.82
C SER A 105 4.29 -5.50 3.93
N ILE A 106 5.11 -5.86 4.94
CA ILE A 106 5.59 -7.23 5.15
C ILE A 106 4.91 -7.78 6.40
N TYR A 107 4.24 -8.91 6.25
CA TYR A 107 3.49 -9.58 7.31
C TYR A 107 3.90 -11.05 7.45
N ASP A 108 3.65 -11.60 8.62
CA ASP A 108 3.73 -13.03 8.86
C ASP A 108 2.62 -13.76 8.09
N ASN A 109 2.93 -14.93 7.50
CA ASN A 109 1.98 -15.76 6.75
C ASN A 109 0.73 -16.12 7.56
N LYS A 110 0.84 -16.29 8.88
CA LYS A 110 -0.31 -16.58 9.75
C LYS A 110 -1.40 -15.50 9.69
N ASN A 111 -1.03 -14.24 9.43
CA ASN A 111 -1.96 -13.12 9.37
C ASN A 111 -2.56 -12.92 7.97
N LYS A 112 -2.12 -13.70 6.96
CA LYS A 112 -2.44 -13.49 5.54
C LYS A 112 -3.94 -13.39 5.29
N LYS A 113 -4.72 -14.32 5.81
CA LYS A 113 -6.18 -14.34 5.60
C LYS A 113 -6.84 -13.06 6.11
N GLY A 114 -6.60 -12.69 7.36
CA GLY A 114 -7.22 -11.51 7.96
C GLY A 114 -6.79 -10.20 7.31
N VAL A 115 -5.49 -10.06 6.97
CA VAL A 115 -4.97 -8.88 6.26
C VAL A 115 -5.61 -8.74 4.89
N LEU A 116 -5.68 -9.84 4.11
CA LEU A 116 -6.28 -9.80 2.77
C LEU A 116 -7.76 -9.49 2.81
N GLU A 117 -8.53 -10.02 3.76
CA GLU A 117 -9.94 -9.68 3.96
C GLU A 117 -10.14 -8.18 4.24
N GLN A 118 -9.27 -7.60 5.07
CA GLN A 118 -9.30 -6.17 5.38
C GLN A 118 -8.93 -5.31 4.16
N HIS A 119 -7.89 -5.68 3.42
CA HIS A 119 -7.45 -4.95 2.23
C HIS A 119 -8.43 -5.10 1.06
N LEU A 120 -9.16 -6.21 0.98
CA LEU A 120 -10.23 -6.39 0.01
C LEU A 120 -11.34 -5.35 0.19
N LYS A 121 -11.70 -5.00 1.43
CA LYS A 121 -12.66 -3.93 1.72
C LYS A 121 -12.20 -2.57 1.18
N LYS A 122 -10.89 -2.30 1.19
CA LYS A 122 -10.30 -1.07 0.61
C LYS A 122 -10.22 -1.11 -0.93
N THR A 123 -10.29 -2.29 -1.50
CA THR A 123 -10.22 -2.50 -2.95
C THR A 123 -11.60 -2.45 -3.58
N VAL A 124 -12.59 -3.06 -2.94
CA VAL A 124 -13.99 -3.08 -3.41
C VAL A 124 -14.76 -1.99 -2.66
N ILE A 125 -14.85 -0.83 -3.28
CA ILE A 125 -15.57 0.33 -2.74
C ILE A 125 -16.79 0.67 -3.60
N PRO A 126 -17.83 1.34 -3.03
CA PRO A 126 -18.98 1.78 -3.79
C PRO A 126 -18.60 2.68 -4.98
N PHE A 127 -19.34 2.59 -6.07
CA PHE A 127 -19.07 3.34 -7.29
C PHE A 127 -18.98 4.86 -7.05
N TYR A 128 -19.89 5.42 -6.26
CA TYR A 128 -19.88 6.86 -5.93
C TYR A 128 -18.60 7.26 -5.15
N ALA A 129 -18.08 6.39 -4.27
CA ALA A 129 -16.83 6.65 -3.56
C ALA A 129 -15.63 6.67 -4.53
N THR A 130 -15.65 5.78 -5.54
CA THR A 130 -14.62 5.79 -6.60
C THR A 130 -14.63 7.10 -7.38
N ILE A 131 -15.81 7.61 -7.73
CA ILE A 131 -15.95 8.91 -8.43
C ILE A 131 -15.41 10.05 -7.56
N LEU A 132 -15.81 10.10 -6.29
CA LEU A 132 -15.34 11.14 -5.37
C LEU A 132 -13.82 11.10 -5.21
N LEU A 133 -13.24 9.90 -5.03
CA LEU A 133 -11.79 9.75 -4.96
C LEU A 133 -11.09 10.17 -6.25
N PHE A 134 -11.67 9.84 -7.41
CA PHE A 134 -11.14 10.27 -8.70
C PHE A 134 -11.12 11.80 -8.82
N ILE A 135 -12.22 12.47 -8.46
CA ILE A 135 -12.31 13.93 -8.48
C ILE A 135 -11.27 14.55 -7.56
N VAL A 136 -11.18 14.09 -6.31
CA VAL A 136 -10.21 14.62 -5.33
C VAL A 136 -8.78 14.42 -5.79
N LYS A 137 -8.46 13.25 -6.37
CA LYS A 137 -7.14 12.98 -6.94
C LYS A 137 -6.85 13.85 -8.16
N LYS A 138 -7.82 14.06 -9.04
CA LYS A 138 -7.67 14.94 -10.21
C LYS A 138 -7.40 16.39 -9.79
N LEU A 139 -8.11 16.89 -8.78
CA LEU A 139 -7.87 18.22 -8.21
C LEU A 139 -6.47 18.36 -7.59
N TYR A 140 -5.93 17.27 -7.04
CA TYR A 140 -4.61 17.27 -6.42
C TYR A 140 -3.48 17.04 -7.44
N TYR A 141 -3.55 15.98 -8.28
CA TYR A 141 -2.46 15.57 -9.15
C TYR A 141 -2.40 16.36 -10.48
N ASP A 142 -3.54 16.64 -11.09
CA ASP A 142 -3.59 17.27 -12.41
C ASP A 142 -3.75 18.79 -12.33
N LEU A 143 -4.71 19.25 -11.52
CA LEU A 143 -5.04 20.68 -11.43
C LEU A 143 -4.24 21.42 -10.36
N HIS A 144 -3.57 20.71 -9.43
CA HIS A 144 -2.74 21.26 -8.34
C HIS A 144 -3.47 22.29 -7.47
N ILE A 145 -4.83 22.21 -7.39
CA ILE A 145 -5.67 23.14 -6.63
C ILE A 145 -5.71 22.79 -5.15
N LEU A 146 -5.61 21.48 -4.82
CA LEU A 146 -5.68 21.02 -3.43
C LEU A 146 -4.30 20.92 -2.80
N PRO A 147 -4.06 21.51 -1.61
CA PRO A 147 -2.86 21.23 -0.83
C PRO A 147 -2.88 19.77 -0.31
N LEU A 148 -1.70 19.20 -0.05
CA LEU A 148 -1.53 17.81 0.40
C LEU A 148 -2.36 17.47 1.65
N SER A 149 -2.45 18.40 2.61
CA SER A 149 -3.23 18.20 3.83
C SER A 149 -4.72 18.01 3.55
N SER A 150 -5.30 18.90 2.71
CA SER A 150 -6.71 18.82 2.29
C SER A 150 -6.99 17.57 1.47
N TYR A 151 -6.08 17.20 0.56
CA TYR A 151 -6.17 15.97 -0.20
C TYR A 151 -6.23 14.74 0.71
N ARG A 152 -5.31 14.64 1.68
CA ARG A 152 -5.28 13.53 2.66
C ARG A 152 -6.56 13.48 3.49
N TYR A 153 -7.01 14.61 4.00
CA TYR A 153 -8.24 14.72 4.79
C TYR A 153 -9.46 14.26 3.99
N LEU A 154 -9.67 14.78 2.77
CA LEU A 154 -10.79 14.40 1.92
C LEU A 154 -10.76 12.92 1.55
N LYS A 155 -9.58 12.41 1.15
CA LYS A 155 -9.39 10.98 0.86
C LYS A 155 -9.79 10.11 2.05
N MET A 156 -9.31 10.43 3.25
CA MET A 156 -9.63 9.67 4.47
C MET A 156 -11.11 9.76 4.81
N LYS A 157 -11.72 10.95 4.72
CA LYS A 157 -13.13 11.15 4.99
C LYS A 157 -14.02 10.36 4.02
N ILE A 158 -13.71 10.35 2.72
CA ILE A 158 -14.43 9.53 1.74
C ILE A 158 -14.34 8.05 2.09
N LEU A 159 -13.14 7.56 2.37
CA LEU A 159 -12.93 6.15 2.71
C LEU A 159 -13.64 5.77 4.01
N SER A 160 -13.53 6.56 5.09
CA SER A 160 -14.18 6.27 6.37
C SER A 160 -15.70 6.29 6.26
N THR A 161 -16.28 7.28 5.57
CA THR A 161 -17.72 7.41 5.43
C THR A 161 -18.33 6.35 4.50
N CYS A 162 -17.64 6.03 3.39
CA CYS A 162 -18.20 5.15 2.37
C CYS A 162 -17.94 3.67 2.61
N ILE A 163 -16.90 3.31 3.38
CA ILE A 163 -16.50 1.91 3.59
C ILE A 163 -16.60 1.52 5.06
N GLY A 164 -16.93 2.47 5.96
CA GLY A 164 -16.96 2.22 7.40
C GLY A 164 -15.60 1.77 7.94
N LEU A 165 -14.51 2.19 7.27
CA LEU A 165 -13.19 1.95 7.83
C LEU A 165 -13.07 2.79 9.09
N PRO A 166 -12.79 2.19 10.26
CA PRO A 166 -12.42 2.97 11.42
C PRO A 166 -11.22 3.85 11.04
N ASP A 167 -11.16 5.04 11.60
CA ASP A 167 -9.94 5.86 11.50
C ASP A 167 -8.76 4.95 11.78
N GLU A 168 -7.91 4.75 10.77
CA GLU A 168 -6.88 3.73 10.83
C GLU A 168 -5.96 4.03 12.00
N GLN A 169 -6.17 3.31 13.09
CA GLN A 169 -5.25 3.30 14.22
C GLN A 169 -4.00 2.50 13.84
N PHE A 170 -3.28 2.98 12.81
CA PHE A 170 -1.92 2.55 12.58
C PHE A 170 -1.04 3.22 13.62
N LEU A 171 -0.67 2.50 14.63
CA LEU A 171 0.44 2.89 15.48
C LEU A 171 1.73 2.62 14.72
N VAL A 172 2.28 3.67 14.12
CA VAL A 172 3.65 3.63 13.59
C VAL A 172 4.59 3.84 14.77
N LEU A 173 5.18 2.77 15.24
CA LEU A 173 6.22 2.86 16.25
C LEU A 173 7.54 3.26 15.58
N ASN A 174 7.93 4.52 15.71
CA ASN A 174 9.30 4.91 15.46
C ASN A 174 10.15 4.25 16.54
N VAL A 175 10.95 3.25 16.16
CA VAL A 175 11.96 2.69 17.05
C VAL A 175 13.07 3.73 17.13
N SER A 176 12.99 4.65 18.11
CA SER A 176 14.18 5.35 18.57
C SER A 176 15.20 4.29 19.03
N LYS A 177 16.45 4.48 18.63
CA LYS A 177 17.60 3.66 19.03
C LYS A 177 17.72 3.54 20.53
#